data_bb475da0ad807c29e8f5a3fe1d1a528b
#
_entry.id   bb475da0ad807c29e8f5a3fe1d1a528b
#
_cell.length_a   1.000
_cell.length_b   1.000
_cell.length_c   1.000
_cell.angle_alpha   90.00
_cell.angle_beta   90.00
_cell.angle_gamma   90.00
#
_symmetry.space_group_name_H-M   'P 1'
#
loop_
_entity.id
_entity.type
_entity.pdbx_description
1 polymer ?
#
loop_
_entity_poly.entity_id
_entity_poly.type
_entity_poly.pdbx_seq_one_letter_code
_entity_poly.pdbx_strand_id
1 'polypeptide(L)'
;MNRRDVFYNLERRVTPTRLLNSIAQSFNNPMNDGKTLVLVEGYGDYRYYKKMLIEKSVFIQSTSGCDNMNAILPILVKQQKCLAIQDSDFLKMGQHKIVSANMLYTDYHDYEMSALADDDFRKRYLEVLKDNGCDVDINIALTELYTLSYYKLCNELHNFRTDFEPVNKLICKVEKLDYNMIHGHIGSNSNGFYDITFGFLNGIIRSCPIDEDKKEYHLVNGHDLFNRLCFHSGGVVDEDFLRDKLLELSELSDFMKMNLYT
;
A
#
# COMPACT_ATOMS: atom_id res chain seq x y z
N MET A 1 -20.40 8.75 -12.95
CA MET A 1 -19.84 8.44 -11.63
C MET A 1 -19.18 7.09 -11.78
N ASN A 2 -17.85 7.03 -11.66
CA ASN A 2 -17.10 5.81 -11.87
C ASN A 2 -17.37 4.84 -10.70
N ARG A 3 -17.33 3.51 -10.91
CA ARG A 3 -17.50 2.51 -9.83
C ARG A 3 -16.58 2.78 -8.63
N ARG A 4 -15.36 3.27 -8.89
CA ARG A 4 -14.37 3.67 -7.88
C ARG A 4 -14.88 4.78 -6.96
N ASP A 5 -15.54 5.82 -7.52
CA ASP A 5 -16.09 6.95 -6.73
C ASP A 5 -17.21 6.49 -5.79
N VAL A 6 -17.97 5.47 -6.19
CA VAL A 6 -19.05 4.91 -5.36
C VAL A 6 -18.45 4.15 -4.19
N PHE A 7 -17.45 3.28 -4.43
CA PHE A 7 -16.78 2.51 -3.37
C PHE A 7 -16.02 3.42 -2.40
N TYR A 8 -15.24 4.38 -2.90
CA TYR A 8 -14.50 5.34 -2.09
C TYR A 8 -15.42 6.18 -1.18
N ASN A 9 -16.57 6.61 -1.69
CA ASN A 9 -17.58 7.33 -0.89
C ASN A 9 -18.30 6.44 0.13
N LEU A 10 -18.42 5.13 -0.15
CA LEU A 10 -18.98 4.16 0.80
C LEU A 10 -17.97 3.84 1.91
N GLU A 11 -16.70 3.66 1.57
CA GLU A 11 -15.62 3.39 2.55
C GLU A 11 -15.51 4.50 3.60
N ARG A 12 -15.55 5.77 3.22
CA ARG A 12 -15.51 6.92 4.15
C ARG A 12 -16.67 6.96 5.17
N ARG A 13 -17.73 6.17 4.96
CA ARG A 13 -18.89 6.09 5.88
C ARG A 13 -18.87 4.87 6.79
N VAL A 14 -17.84 4.04 6.63
CA VAL A 14 -17.69 2.84 7.47
C VAL A 14 -17.13 3.25 8.83
N THR A 15 -17.79 2.82 9.89
CA THR A 15 -17.37 3.05 11.27
C THR A 15 -17.04 1.73 11.96
N PRO A 16 -16.19 1.71 13.00
CA PRO A 16 -15.88 0.50 13.76
C PRO A 16 -17.13 -0.27 14.20
N THR A 17 -18.15 0.43 14.68
CA THR A 17 -19.42 -0.19 15.12
C THR A 17 -20.16 -0.88 13.97
N ARG A 18 -20.22 -0.25 12.79
CA ARG A 18 -20.85 -0.86 11.61
C ARG A 18 -20.08 -2.09 11.14
N LEU A 19 -18.76 -2.03 11.17
CA LEU A 19 -17.90 -3.16 10.83
C LEU A 19 -18.11 -4.32 11.79
N LEU A 20 -18.09 -4.09 13.10
CA LEU A 20 -18.34 -5.14 14.09
C LEU A 20 -19.70 -5.81 13.88
N ASN A 21 -20.76 -5.03 13.61
CA ASN A 21 -22.08 -5.58 13.32
C ASN A 21 -22.11 -6.41 12.03
N SER A 22 -21.47 -5.92 10.96
CA SER A 22 -21.37 -6.65 9.69
C SER A 22 -20.59 -7.95 9.84
N ILE A 23 -19.48 -7.93 10.58
CA ILE A 23 -18.66 -9.10 10.86
C ILE A 23 -19.46 -10.11 11.70
N ALA A 24 -20.15 -9.67 12.75
CA ALA A 24 -21.00 -10.54 13.58
C ALA A 24 -22.10 -11.21 12.75
N GLN A 25 -22.76 -10.48 11.86
CA GLN A 25 -23.76 -11.05 10.94
C GLN A 25 -23.13 -12.09 10.00
N SER A 26 -21.94 -11.83 9.50
CA SER A 26 -21.22 -12.76 8.61
C SER A 26 -20.80 -14.03 9.33
N PHE A 27 -20.44 -13.97 10.60
CA PHE A 27 -20.12 -15.14 11.42
C PHE A 27 -21.35 -15.97 11.80
N ASN A 28 -22.54 -15.36 11.87
CA ASN A 28 -23.80 -16.10 12.03
C ASN A 28 -24.20 -16.88 10.76
N ASN A 29 -23.50 -16.69 9.64
CA ASN A 29 -23.73 -17.48 8.45
C ASN A 29 -22.99 -18.83 8.59
N PRO A 30 -23.71 -19.98 8.51
CA PRO A 30 -23.10 -21.31 8.63
C PRO A 30 -21.96 -21.59 7.65
N MET A 31 -21.93 -20.90 6.49
CA MET A 31 -20.84 -21.02 5.52
C MET A 31 -19.49 -20.49 6.06
N ASN A 32 -19.50 -19.69 7.11
CA ASN A 32 -18.29 -19.14 7.72
C ASN A 32 -17.93 -19.82 9.05
N ASP A 33 -18.69 -20.84 9.45
CA ASP A 33 -18.41 -21.57 10.68
C ASP A 33 -17.03 -22.23 10.62
N GLY A 34 -16.28 -22.09 11.71
CA GLY A 34 -14.91 -22.62 11.84
C GLY A 34 -13.83 -21.89 11.04
N LYS A 35 -14.17 -20.86 10.25
CA LYS A 35 -13.18 -20.06 9.51
C LYS A 35 -12.44 -19.08 10.41
N THR A 36 -11.20 -18.78 10.02
CA THR A 36 -10.44 -17.68 10.62
C THR A 36 -10.78 -16.37 9.91
N LEU A 37 -11.12 -15.34 10.68
CA LEU A 37 -11.29 -13.99 10.13
C LEU A 37 -9.92 -13.38 9.79
N VAL A 38 -9.79 -12.86 8.58
CA VAL A 38 -8.64 -12.07 8.16
C VAL A 38 -9.13 -10.65 7.83
N LEU A 39 -8.67 -9.68 8.60
CA LEU A 39 -8.91 -8.26 8.34
C LEU A 39 -7.84 -7.74 7.40
N VAL A 40 -8.24 -6.88 6.47
CA VAL A 40 -7.33 -6.17 5.56
C VAL A 40 -7.75 -4.70 5.48
N GLU A 41 -6.81 -3.81 5.10
CA GLU A 41 -7.07 -2.36 5.17
C GLU A 41 -8.14 -1.90 4.19
N GLY A 42 -7.91 -2.13 2.91
CA GLY A 42 -8.71 -1.56 1.83
C GLY A 42 -9.36 -2.60 0.93
N TYR A 43 -10.05 -2.09 -0.10
CA TYR A 43 -10.69 -2.94 -1.11
C TYR A 43 -9.67 -3.60 -2.05
N GLY A 44 -8.54 -2.93 -2.34
CA GLY A 44 -7.43 -3.50 -3.12
C GLY A 44 -6.88 -4.75 -2.44
N ASP A 45 -6.54 -4.63 -1.15
CA ASP A 45 -6.07 -5.72 -0.30
C ASP A 45 -7.08 -6.86 -0.25
N TYR A 46 -8.36 -6.52 -0.05
CA TYR A 46 -9.43 -7.51 -0.05
C TYR A 46 -9.47 -8.34 -1.34
N ARG A 47 -9.34 -7.70 -2.51
CA ARG A 47 -9.31 -8.41 -3.80
C ARG A 47 -8.10 -9.34 -3.90
N TYR A 48 -6.92 -8.83 -3.51
CA TYR A 48 -5.66 -9.56 -3.57
C TYR A 48 -5.69 -10.77 -2.64
N TYR A 49 -5.90 -10.57 -1.34
CA TYR A 49 -5.88 -11.65 -0.35
C TYR A 49 -7.04 -12.63 -0.53
N LYS A 50 -8.19 -12.18 -1.01
CA LYS A 50 -9.30 -13.08 -1.36
C LYS A 50 -8.91 -14.04 -2.47
N LYS A 51 -8.18 -13.57 -3.48
CA LYS A 51 -7.68 -14.44 -4.55
C LYS A 51 -6.63 -15.43 -4.03
N MET A 52 -5.67 -14.93 -3.23
CA MET A 52 -4.57 -15.75 -2.70
C MET A 52 -5.03 -16.80 -1.68
N LEU A 53 -6.05 -16.51 -0.90
CA LEU A 53 -6.49 -17.35 0.22
C LEU A 53 -7.83 -18.07 -0.04
N ILE A 54 -8.34 -18.07 -1.28
CA ILE A 54 -9.68 -18.58 -1.63
C ILE A 54 -9.89 -20.06 -1.22
N GLU A 55 -8.86 -20.87 -1.29
CA GLU A 55 -8.91 -22.29 -0.94
C GLU A 55 -8.66 -22.56 0.55
N LYS A 56 -8.41 -21.52 1.34
CA LYS A 56 -8.14 -21.64 2.76
C LYS A 56 -9.41 -21.47 3.59
N SER A 57 -9.39 -22.03 4.79
CA SER A 57 -10.50 -21.86 5.75
C SER A 57 -10.49 -20.48 6.39
N VAL A 58 -10.62 -19.45 5.55
CA VAL A 58 -10.60 -18.03 5.97
C VAL A 58 -11.84 -17.29 5.49
N PHE A 59 -12.19 -16.24 6.22
CA PHE A 59 -13.18 -15.25 5.84
C PHE A 59 -12.49 -13.88 5.86
N ILE A 60 -12.43 -13.19 4.73
CA ILE A 60 -11.70 -11.93 4.58
C ILE A 60 -12.66 -10.75 4.62
N GLN A 61 -12.29 -9.71 5.35
CA GLN A 61 -13.07 -8.49 5.50
C GLN A 61 -12.17 -7.25 5.38
N SER A 62 -12.50 -6.34 4.46
CA SER A 62 -11.90 -4.99 4.42
C SER A 62 -12.41 -4.16 5.58
N THR A 63 -11.52 -3.37 6.19
CA THR A 63 -11.82 -2.48 7.32
C THR A 63 -12.02 -1.03 6.88
N SER A 64 -11.72 -0.70 5.63
CA SER A 64 -11.77 0.66 5.12
C SER A 64 -10.81 1.61 5.85
N GLY A 65 -9.58 1.13 6.05
CA GLY A 65 -8.45 1.86 6.61
C GLY A 65 -7.93 1.30 7.93
N CYS A 66 -6.66 1.61 8.22
CA CYS A 66 -5.93 1.13 9.39
C CYS A 66 -6.55 1.57 10.72
N ASP A 67 -7.13 2.78 10.81
CA ASP A 67 -7.78 3.27 12.03
C ASP A 67 -8.95 2.37 12.44
N ASN A 68 -9.79 1.99 11.49
CA ASN A 68 -10.89 1.06 11.73
C ASN A 68 -10.36 -0.31 12.15
N MET A 69 -9.33 -0.83 11.46
CA MET A 69 -8.69 -2.10 11.77
C MET A 69 -8.15 -2.10 13.21
N ASN A 70 -7.40 -1.08 13.59
CA ASN A 70 -6.83 -0.92 14.92
C ASN A 70 -7.90 -0.80 16.01
N ALA A 71 -9.04 -0.20 15.70
CA ALA A 71 -10.14 -0.08 16.65
C ALA A 71 -10.87 -1.40 16.89
N ILE A 72 -11.05 -2.25 15.86
CA ILE A 72 -11.87 -3.47 15.98
C ILE A 72 -11.06 -4.73 16.31
N LEU A 73 -9.80 -4.84 15.88
CA LEU A 73 -8.98 -6.03 16.08
C LEU A 73 -8.89 -6.46 17.56
N PRO A 74 -8.62 -5.56 18.54
CA PRO A 74 -8.55 -5.93 19.96
C PRO A 74 -9.85 -6.49 20.53
N ILE A 75 -10.97 -6.16 19.91
CA ILE A 75 -12.30 -6.67 20.29
C ILE A 75 -12.51 -8.07 19.71
N LEU A 76 -12.20 -8.22 18.41
CA LEU A 76 -12.46 -9.46 17.66
C LEU A 76 -11.57 -10.61 18.11
N VAL A 77 -10.29 -10.39 18.40
CA VAL A 77 -9.37 -11.44 18.87
C VAL A 77 -9.80 -12.09 20.19
N LYS A 78 -10.64 -11.42 20.99
CA LYS A 78 -11.21 -11.96 22.23
C LYS A 78 -12.41 -12.86 21.98
N GLN A 79 -13.04 -12.74 20.82
CA GLN A 79 -14.31 -13.39 20.51
C GLN A 79 -14.14 -14.57 19.55
N GLN A 80 -13.12 -14.52 18.68
CA GLN A 80 -12.93 -15.48 17.60
C GLN A 80 -11.49 -15.50 17.11
N LYS A 81 -11.16 -16.53 16.29
CA LYS A 81 -9.88 -16.56 15.58
C LYS A 81 -9.84 -15.42 14.56
N CYS A 82 -8.99 -14.45 14.82
CA CYS A 82 -8.86 -13.25 13.99
C CYS A 82 -7.39 -12.88 13.81
N LEU A 83 -7.02 -12.60 12.57
CA LEU A 83 -5.74 -12.02 12.16
C LEU A 83 -6.02 -10.74 11.38
N ALA A 84 -5.07 -9.83 11.35
CA ALA A 84 -5.08 -8.67 10.47
C ALA A 84 -3.82 -8.69 9.60
N ILE A 85 -3.95 -8.27 8.34
CA ILE A 85 -2.83 -8.00 7.45
C ILE A 85 -2.90 -6.52 7.11
N GLN A 86 -1.84 -5.81 7.43
CA GLN A 86 -1.70 -4.37 7.26
C GLN A 86 -0.52 -4.07 6.35
N ASP A 87 -0.62 -3.01 5.56
CA ASP A 87 0.51 -2.50 4.83
C ASP A 87 1.60 -2.04 5.81
N SER A 88 2.85 -2.36 5.50
CA SER A 88 3.95 -1.99 6.38
C SER A 88 4.29 -0.50 6.30
N ASP A 89 3.86 0.17 5.21
CA ASP A 89 4.20 1.56 4.97
C ASP A 89 5.70 1.83 5.28
N PHE A 90 5.97 2.72 6.22
CA PHE A 90 7.31 3.05 6.69
C PHE A 90 7.69 2.38 8.03
N LEU A 91 6.95 1.35 8.47
CA LEU A 91 7.19 0.71 9.79
C LEU A 91 8.61 0.17 9.94
N LYS A 92 9.18 -0.42 8.88
CA LYS A 92 10.56 -0.92 8.90
C LYS A 92 11.60 0.19 8.92
N MET A 93 11.23 1.41 8.55
CA MET A 93 12.10 2.58 8.50
C MET A 93 12.00 3.43 9.76
N GLY A 94 10.90 3.31 10.50
CA GLY A 94 10.70 3.90 11.81
C GLY A 94 10.99 2.87 12.90
N GLN A 95 11.30 3.34 14.11
CA GLN A 95 11.47 2.48 15.30
C GLN A 95 10.09 2.08 15.89
N HIS A 96 9.06 1.91 15.07
CA HIS A 96 7.74 1.55 15.56
C HIS A 96 7.71 0.10 16.01
N LYS A 97 7.31 -0.12 17.25
CA LYS A 97 7.11 -1.46 17.81
C LYS A 97 5.84 -2.06 17.24
N ILE A 98 5.93 -3.26 16.72
CA ILE A 98 4.79 -4.10 16.38
C ILE A 98 3.93 -4.29 17.63
N VAL A 99 2.62 -4.01 17.51
CA VAL A 99 1.77 -3.80 18.69
C VAL A 99 0.87 -5.00 19.00
N SER A 100 0.74 -5.98 18.10
CA SER A 100 -0.20 -7.08 18.32
C SER A 100 0.29 -8.40 17.69
N ALA A 101 0.25 -9.49 18.46
CA ALA A 101 0.51 -10.84 17.96
C ALA A 101 -0.49 -11.33 16.88
N ASN A 102 -1.57 -10.59 16.67
CA ASN A 102 -2.59 -10.90 15.66
C ASN A 102 -2.53 -9.97 14.45
N MET A 103 -1.50 -9.12 14.37
CA MET A 103 -1.24 -8.22 13.26
C MET A 103 -0.04 -8.74 12.46
N LEU A 104 -0.23 -8.94 11.18
CA LEU A 104 0.82 -9.26 10.22
C LEU A 104 1.02 -8.03 9.32
N TYR A 105 2.25 -7.78 8.93
CA TYR A 105 2.59 -6.68 8.03
C TYR A 105 3.14 -7.21 6.71
N THR A 106 2.91 -6.46 5.62
CA THR A 106 3.52 -6.77 4.34
C THR A 106 5.04 -6.68 4.42
N ASP A 107 5.74 -7.46 3.60
CA ASP A 107 7.21 -7.51 3.61
C ASP A 107 7.83 -6.18 3.16
N TYR A 108 7.20 -5.52 2.19
CA TYR A 108 7.55 -4.22 1.66
C TYR A 108 6.43 -3.20 1.95
N HIS A 109 6.49 -2.01 1.35
CA HIS A 109 5.58 -0.90 1.66
C HIS A 109 4.10 -1.34 1.69
N ASP A 110 3.67 -2.06 0.67
CA ASP A 110 2.33 -2.60 0.50
C ASP A 110 2.37 -3.94 -0.26
N TYR A 111 1.22 -4.54 -0.56
CA TYR A 111 1.18 -5.83 -1.27
C TYR A 111 1.66 -5.72 -2.72
N GLU A 112 1.43 -4.57 -3.39
CA GLU A 112 1.92 -4.33 -4.75
C GLU A 112 3.44 -4.34 -4.79
N MET A 113 4.05 -3.60 -3.87
CA MET A 113 5.50 -3.55 -3.77
C MET A 113 6.08 -4.89 -3.33
N SER A 114 5.39 -5.64 -2.47
CA SER A 114 5.77 -7.00 -2.07
C SER A 114 5.76 -7.97 -3.25
N ALA A 115 4.76 -7.89 -4.12
CA ALA A 115 4.72 -8.71 -5.34
C ALA A 115 5.82 -8.32 -6.34
N LEU A 116 6.01 -7.02 -6.58
CA LEU A 116 7.00 -6.51 -7.55
C LEU A 116 8.45 -6.65 -7.08
N ALA A 117 8.69 -6.84 -5.80
CA ALA A 117 10.03 -7.12 -5.27
C ALA A 117 10.54 -8.53 -5.61
N ASP A 118 9.66 -9.48 -5.96
CA ASP A 118 10.06 -10.78 -6.51
C ASP A 118 10.46 -10.60 -7.98
N ASP A 119 11.71 -10.92 -8.31
CA ASP A 119 12.28 -10.69 -9.63
C ASP A 119 11.58 -11.50 -10.72
N ASP A 120 11.17 -12.75 -10.43
CA ASP A 120 10.48 -13.61 -11.38
C ASP A 120 9.06 -13.09 -11.63
N PHE A 121 8.38 -12.66 -10.58
CA PHE A 121 7.05 -12.06 -10.71
C PHE A 121 7.12 -10.75 -11.52
N ARG A 122 8.05 -9.86 -11.16
CA ARG A 122 8.23 -8.58 -11.85
C ARG A 122 8.51 -8.76 -13.33
N LYS A 123 9.35 -9.73 -13.69
CA LYS A 123 9.65 -10.04 -15.09
C LYS A 123 8.39 -10.47 -15.84
N ARG A 124 7.61 -11.42 -15.30
CA ARG A 124 6.34 -11.86 -15.89
C ARG A 124 5.35 -10.69 -16.04
N TYR A 125 5.28 -9.84 -15.04
CA TYR A 125 4.42 -8.65 -15.05
C TYR A 125 4.79 -7.69 -16.18
N LEU A 126 6.07 -7.36 -16.34
CA LEU A 126 6.57 -6.50 -17.41
C LEU A 126 6.33 -7.10 -18.81
N GLU A 127 6.50 -8.41 -18.97
CA GLU A 127 6.19 -9.11 -20.23
C GLU A 127 4.70 -8.94 -20.60
N VAL A 128 3.79 -9.15 -19.65
CA VAL A 128 2.35 -8.94 -19.88
C VAL A 128 2.01 -7.48 -20.19
N LEU A 129 2.61 -6.52 -19.50
CA LEU A 129 2.42 -5.11 -19.81
C LEU A 129 2.87 -4.79 -21.23
N LYS A 130 4.02 -5.29 -21.66
CA LYS A 130 4.58 -5.10 -22.99
C LYS A 130 3.67 -5.70 -24.07
N ASP A 131 3.14 -6.89 -23.85
CA ASP A 131 2.19 -7.55 -24.76
C ASP A 131 0.88 -6.75 -24.92
N ASN A 132 0.55 -5.93 -23.92
CA ASN A 132 -0.59 -5.01 -23.98
C ASN A 132 -0.21 -3.59 -24.43
N GLY A 133 0.97 -3.42 -25.04
CA GLY A 133 1.43 -2.14 -25.61
C GLY A 133 1.99 -1.14 -24.60
N CYS A 134 2.24 -1.58 -23.35
CA CYS A 134 2.80 -0.78 -22.29
C CYS A 134 4.26 -1.21 -22.03
N ASP A 135 5.22 -0.57 -22.73
CA ASP A 135 6.66 -0.83 -22.55
C ASP A 135 7.25 0.19 -21.58
N VAL A 136 7.30 -0.18 -20.29
CA VAL A 136 7.74 0.70 -19.20
C VAL A 136 8.87 0.08 -18.39
N ASP A 137 9.67 0.92 -17.75
CA ASP A 137 10.75 0.49 -16.84
C ASP A 137 10.40 0.87 -15.39
N ILE A 138 10.14 -0.15 -14.57
CA ILE A 138 9.82 0.02 -13.15
C ILE A 138 10.98 0.68 -12.39
N ASN A 139 12.24 0.36 -12.72
CA ASN A 139 13.40 0.90 -12.00
C ASN A 139 13.55 2.41 -12.24
N ILE A 140 13.25 2.87 -13.46
CA ILE A 140 13.21 4.31 -13.75
C ILE A 140 12.12 4.98 -12.92
N ALA A 141 10.90 4.43 -12.92
CA ALA A 141 9.78 4.98 -12.15
C ALA A 141 10.08 5.01 -10.64
N LEU A 142 10.65 3.95 -10.08
CA LEU A 142 11.06 3.89 -8.68
C LEU A 142 12.11 4.98 -8.36
N THR A 143 13.13 5.13 -9.19
CA THR A 143 14.18 6.15 -9.01
C THR A 143 13.60 7.56 -9.00
N GLU A 144 12.66 7.86 -9.88
CA GLU A 144 12.02 9.17 -9.96
C GLU A 144 11.13 9.48 -8.73
N LEU A 145 10.54 8.45 -8.11
CA LEU A 145 9.71 8.59 -6.92
C LEU A 145 10.51 8.71 -5.62
N TYR A 146 11.80 8.43 -5.64
CA TYR A 146 12.65 8.40 -4.45
C TYR A 146 12.53 9.65 -3.59
N THR A 147 12.67 10.83 -4.20
CA THR A 147 12.62 12.11 -3.46
C THR A 147 11.27 12.30 -2.78
N LEU A 148 10.17 12.02 -3.48
CA LEU A 148 8.83 12.12 -2.92
C LEU A 148 8.63 11.15 -1.76
N SER A 149 9.08 9.92 -1.91
CA SER A 149 8.95 8.88 -0.87
C SER A 149 9.71 9.26 0.41
N TYR A 150 10.87 9.88 0.29
CA TYR A 150 11.58 10.41 1.45
C TYR A 150 10.87 11.58 2.12
N TYR A 151 10.22 12.44 1.37
CA TYR A 151 9.35 13.47 1.96
C TYR A 151 8.20 12.84 2.74
N LYS A 152 7.56 11.80 2.20
CA LYS A 152 6.49 11.07 2.88
C LYS A 152 7.01 10.38 4.15
N LEU A 153 8.17 9.74 4.09
CA LEU A 153 8.84 9.14 5.25
C LEU A 153 9.14 10.18 6.33
N CYS A 154 9.70 11.34 5.96
CA CYS A 154 9.94 12.43 6.92
C CYS A 154 8.66 12.90 7.59
N ASN A 155 7.59 13.04 6.81
CA ASN A 155 6.28 13.42 7.33
C ASN A 155 5.79 12.44 8.39
N GLU A 156 5.93 11.15 8.14
CA GLU A 156 5.53 10.09 9.06
C GLU A 156 6.39 10.10 10.33
N LEU A 157 7.71 10.10 10.21
CA LEU A 157 8.64 10.07 11.33
C LEU A 157 8.52 11.28 12.27
N HIS A 158 8.17 12.44 11.74
CA HIS A 158 8.10 13.69 12.48
C HIS A 158 6.68 14.23 12.69
N ASN A 159 5.66 13.50 12.19
CA ASN A 159 4.25 13.86 12.32
C ASN A 159 3.95 15.30 11.85
N PHE A 160 4.50 15.71 10.71
CA PHE A 160 4.33 17.06 10.17
C PHE A 160 2.91 17.34 9.64
N ARG A 161 2.10 16.30 9.44
CA ARG A 161 0.72 16.38 8.93
C ARG A 161 0.63 17.10 7.59
N THR A 162 1.59 16.86 6.72
CA THR A 162 1.66 17.46 5.39
C THR A 162 0.62 16.85 4.48
N ASP A 163 -0.08 17.69 3.72
CA ASP A 163 -0.95 17.23 2.65
C ASP A 163 -0.13 17.01 1.37
N PHE A 164 -0.02 15.76 0.95
CA PHE A 164 0.66 15.36 -0.29
C PHE A 164 -0.27 15.31 -1.50
N GLU A 165 -1.57 15.53 -1.36
CA GLU A 165 -2.52 15.44 -2.48
C GLU A 165 -2.14 16.34 -3.67
N PRO A 166 -1.66 17.59 -3.46
CA PRO A 166 -1.21 18.44 -4.56
C PRO A 166 -0.03 17.84 -5.34
N VAL A 167 0.93 17.21 -4.65
CA VAL A 167 2.09 16.56 -5.28
C VAL A 167 1.69 15.24 -5.94
N ASN A 168 0.85 14.45 -5.29
CA ASN A 168 0.37 13.18 -5.85
C ASN A 168 -0.34 13.38 -7.19
N LYS A 169 -1.06 14.48 -7.36
CA LYS A 169 -1.69 14.86 -8.65
C LYS A 169 -0.69 15.19 -9.76
N LEU A 170 0.58 15.42 -9.43
CA LEU A 170 1.64 15.72 -10.38
C LEU A 170 2.42 14.47 -10.84
N ILE A 171 2.36 13.39 -10.07
CA ILE A 171 3.13 12.15 -10.35
C ILE A 171 2.90 11.66 -11.79
N CYS A 172 1.66 11.74 -12.27
CA CYS A 172 1.29 11.33 -13.63
C CYS A 172 1.30 12.48 -14.67
N LYS A 173 1.84 13.66 -14.34
CA LYS A 173 1.75 14.86 -15.20
C LYS A 173 3.07 15.54 -15.50
N VAL A 174 4.07 15.37 -14.65
CA VAL A 174 5.35 16.08 -14.79
C VAL A 174 6.46 15.13 -15.22
N GLU A 175 7.33 15.63 -16.07
CA GLU A 175 8.47 14.85 -16.57
C GLU A 175 9.44 14.50 -15.45
N LYS A 176 9.65 15.41 -14.48
CA LYS A 176 10.62 15.23 -13.41
C LYS A 176 10.04 15.56 -12.04
N LEU A 177 10.20 14.64 -11.10
CA LEU A 177 9.84 14.77 -9.69
C LEU A 177 11.09 15.11 -8.86
N ASP A 178 11.64 16.34 -9.02
CA ASP A 178 12.81 16.73 -8.25
C ASP A 178 12.48 17.44 -6.93
N TYR A 179 13.53 17.64 -6.11
CA TYR A 179 13.42 18.29 -4.81
C TYR A 179 12.72 19.66 -4.89
N ASN A 180 13.12 20.53 -5.83
CA ASN A 180 12.60 21.89 -5.91
C ASN A 180 11.10 21.90 -6.25
N MET A 181 10.69 21.04 -7.16
CA MET A 181 9.31 20.91 -7.56
C MET A 181 8.46 20.39 -6.39
N ILE A 182 8.88 19.31 -5.74
CA ILE A 182 8.19 18.71 -4.60
C ILE A 182 8.12 19.72 -3.44
N HIS A 183 9.27 20.29 -3.07
CA HIS A 183 9.36 21.27 -1.98
C HIS A 183 8.49 22.51 -2.21
N GLY A 184 8.50 23.03 -3.44
CA GLY A 184 7.67 24.19 -3.80
C GLY A 184 6.17 23.93 -3.69
N HIS A 185 5.70 22.72 -3.98
CA HIS A 185 4.29 22.35 -3.88
C HIS A 185 3.86 22.01 -2.44
N ILE A 186 4.74 21.36 -1.67
CA ILE A 186 4.48 21.05 -0.27
C ILE A 186 4.56 22.31 0.60
N GLY A 187 5.59 23.14 0.39
CA GLY A 187 5.86 24.33 1.22
C GLY A 187 4.75 25.37 1.22
N SER A 188 3.94 25.45 0.13
CA SER A 188 2.81 26.36 0.06
C SER A 188 1.59 25.93 0.88
N ASN A 189 1.53 24.66 1.32
CA ASN A 189 0.33 24.04 1.89
C ASN A 189 0.54 23.39 3.27
N SER A 190 1.74 23.46 3.88
CA SER A 190 2.00 22.76 5.14
C SER A 190 2.51 23.66 6.26
N ASN A 191 1.90 23.52 7.44
CA ASN A 191 2.33 24.16 8.68
C ASN A 191 3.53 23.40 9.28
N GLY A 192 4.76 23.63 8.83
CA GLY A 192 5.96 23.10 9.50
C GLY A 192 6.98 22.40 8.61
N PHE A 193 6.72 22.22 7.33
CA PHE A 193 7.66 21.59 6.40
C PHE A 193 8.82 22.52 5.94
N TYR A 194 8.82 23.78 6.39
CA TYR A 194 9.80 24.79 5.97
C TYR A 194 11.25 24.48 6.33
N ASP A 195 11.46 23.59 7.32
CA ASP A 195 12.79 23.27 7.84
C ASP A 195 13.40 21.99 7.27
N ILE A 196 12.69 21.27 6.38
CA ILE A 196 13.25 20.07 5.72
C ILE A 196 14.19 20.52 4.62
N THR A 197 15.43 20.76 4.99
CA THR A 197 16.51 20.99 4.01
C THR A 197 16.86 19.69 3.30
N PHE A 198 17.42 19.82 2.11
CA PHE A 198 18.00 18.67 1.37
C PHE A 198 19.02 17.89 2.22
N GLY A 199 19.77 18.60 3.08
CA GLY A 199 20.70 17.98 4.03
C GLY A 199 20.02 17.13 5.08
N PHE A 200 18.85 17.55 5.59
CA PHE A 200 18.07 16.77 6.54
C PHE A 200 17.51 15.49 5.90
N LEU A 201 16.93 15.59 4.70
CA LEU A 201 16.48 14.44 3.93
C LEU A 201 17.62 13.44 3.71
N ASN A 202 18.79 13.90 3.27
CA ASN A 202 19.97 13.06 3.09
C ASN A 202 20.42 12.38 4.39
N GLY A 203 20.26 13.05 5.54
CA GLY A 203 20.53 12.46 6.85
C GLY A 203 19.64 11.27 7.12
N ILE A 204 18.34 11.40 6.87
CA ILE A 204 17.36 10.31 7.03
C ILE A 204 17.67 9.16 6.06
N ILE A 205 17.95 9.47 4.80
CA ILE A 205 18.33 8.48 3.78
C ILE A 205 19.51 7.61 4.26
N ARG A 206 20.54 8.24 4.83
CA ARG A 206 21.75 7.55 5.32
C ARG A 206 21.54 6.77 6.61
N SER A 207 20.63 7.20 7.45
CA SER A 207 20.31 6.53 8.72
C SER A 207 19.28 5.42 8.59
N CYS A 208 18.70 5.25 7.42
CA CYS A 208 17.68 4.25 7.19
C CYS A 208 18.25 2.82 7.29
N PRO A 209 17.71 1.96 8.17
CA PRO A 209 18.30 0.65 8.49
C PRO A 209 18.03 -0.45 7.45
N ILE A 210 17.53 -0.09 6.27
CA ILE A 210 17.08 -1.06 5.26
C ILE A 210 18.24 -1.49 4.36
N ASP A 211 18.23 -2.78 4.02
CA ASP A 211 19.14 -3.40 3.07
C ASP A 211 19.10 -2.67 1.72
N GLU A 212 20.26 -2.34 1.16
CA GLU A 212 20.34 -1.46 -0.03
C GLU A 212 19.69 -2.11 -1.26
N ASP A 213 19.68 -3.44 -1.36
CA ASP A 213 19.28 -4.14 -2.59
C ASP A 213 17.79 -4.04 -2.95
N LYS A 214 16.90 -3.70 -1.98
CA LYS A 214 15.45 -3.58 -2.22
C LYS A 214 14.82 -2.38 -1.50
N LYS A 215 15.62 -1.39 -1.23
CA LYS A 215 15.25 -0.19 -0.46
C LYS A 215 14.07 0.57 -1.08
N GLU A 216 14.03 0.64 -2.40
CA GLU A 216 12.96 1.30 -3.14
C GLU A 216 11.59 0.67 -2.89
N TYR A 217 11.52 -0.65 -2.75
CA TYR A 217 10.27 -1.36 -2.49
C TYR A 217 9.72 -1.14 -1.08
N HIS A 218 10.57 -0.73 -0.14
CA HIS A 218 10.16 -0.30 1.19
C HIS A 218 9.74 1.17 1.24
N LEU A 219 10.27 1.99 0.33
CA LEU A 219 10.07 3.45 0.33
C LEU A 219 8.88 3.86 -0.51
N VAL A 220 8.75 3.26 -1.70
CA VAL A 220 7.77 3.68 -2.69
C VAL A 220 6.46 2.96 -2.43
N ASN A 221 5.38 3.72 -2.43
CA ASN A 221 4.02 3.21 -2.34
C ASN A 221 3.56 2.73 -3.73
N GLY A 222 2.87 1.59 -3.78
CA GLY A 222 2.41 0.99 -5.04
C GLY A 222 1.48 1.88 -5.85
N HIS A 223 0.63 2.68 -5.17
CA HIS A 223 -0.21 3.66 -5.83
C HIS A 223 0.60 4.73 -6.57
N ASP A 224 1.65 5.27 -5.93
CA ASP A 224 2.53 6.25 -6.56
C ASP A 224 3.27 5.63 -7.76
N LEU A 225 3.77 4.39 -7.59
CA LEU A 225 4.44 3.66 -8.67
C LEU A 225 3.51 3.48 -9.87
N PHE A 226 2.30 3.02 -9.69
CA PHE A 226 1.36 2.81 -10.80
C PHE A 226 1.00 4.12 -11.48
N ASN A 227 0.79 5.20 -10.74
CA ASN A 227 0.58 6.52 -11.34
C ASN A 227 1.79 6.97 -12.18
N ARG A 228 3.01 6.67 -11.72
CA ARG A 228 4.23 7.00 -12.49
C ARG A 228 4.37 6.13 -13.73
N LEU A 229 4.05 4.85 -13.66
CA LEU A 229 4.01 3.96 -14.83
C LEU A 229 2.95 4.39 -15.86
N CYS A 230 1.79 4.88 -15.42
CA CYS A 230 0.79 5.47 -16.32
C CYS A 230 1.37 6.66 -17.09
N PHE A 231 2.18 7.52 -16.44
CA PHE A 231 2.88 8.61 -17.11
C PHE A 231 3.87 8.09 -18.18
N HIS A 232 4.71 7.11 -17.82
CA HIS A 232 5.69 6.51 -18.74
C HIS A 232 5.05 5.75 -19.90
N SER A 233 3.86 5.23 -19.72
CA SER A 233 3.10 4.60 -20.81
C SER A 233 2.54 5.61 -21.82
N GLY A 234 2.70 6.92 -21.59
CA GLY A 234 2.06 7.95 -22.41
C GLY A 234 0.54 7.96 -22.30
N GLY A 235 -0.02 7.42 -21.21
CA GLY A 235 -1.47 7.32 -20.98
C GLY A 235 -2.13 6.15 -21.73
N VAL A 236 -1.35 5.20 -22.22
CA VAL A 236 -1.87 3.96 -22.86
C VAL A 236 -2.62 3.10 -21.85
N VAL A 237 -2.18 3.09 -20.60
CA VAL A 237 -2.80 2.35 -19.49
C VAL A 237 -3.11 3.29 -18.32
N ASP A 238 -4.09 2.90 -17.52
CA ASP A 238 -4.42 3.55 -16.25
C ASP A 238 -4.02 2.68 -15.04
N GLU A 239 -4.14 3.23 -13.85
CA GLU A 239 -3.80 2.54 -12.61
C GLU A 239 -4.65 1.28 -12.39
N ASP A 240 -5.94 1.33 -12.73
CA ASP A 240 -6.83 0.19 -12.57
C ASP A 240 -6.40 -0.99 -13.47
N PHE A 241 -5.97 -0.71 -14.70
CA PHE A 241 -5.41 -1.71 -15.60
C PHE A 241 -4.14 -2.34 -15.00
N LEU A 242 -3.20 -1.53 -14.49
CA LEU A 242 -1.96 -2.02 -13.91
C LEU A 242 -2.23 -2.92 -12.68
N ARG A 243 -3.13 -2.51 -11.79
CA ARG A 243 -3.55 -3.31 -10.62
C ARG A 243 -4.26 -4.60 -11.02
N ASP A 244 -5.14 -4.54 -12.01
CA ASP A 244 -5.84 -5.72 -12.48
C ASP A 244 -4.88 -6.73 -13.10
N LYS A 245 -3.87 -6.30 -13.86
CA LYS A 245 -2.84 -7.18 -14.41
C LYS A 245 -1.95 -7.78 -13.32
N LEU A 246 -1.56 -7.00 -12.31
CA LEU A 246 -0.84 -7.53 -11.15
C LEU A 246 -1.68 -8.62 -10.46
N LEU A 247 -2.94 -8.33 -10.20
CA LEU A 247 -3.84 -9.29 -9.58
C LEU A 247 -4.06 -10.54 -10.44
N GLU A 248 -4.24 -10.39 -11.76
CA GLU A 248 -4.43 -11.53 -12.69
C GLU A 248 -3.24 -12.50 -12.67
N LEU A 249 -2.02 -11.96 -12.61
CA LEU A 249 -0.78 -12.74 -12.62
C LEU A 249 -0.44 -13.37 -11.28
N SER A 250 -0.89 -12.78 -10.17
CA SER A 250 -0.55 -13.26 -8.83
C SER A 250 -1.14 -14.64 -8.57
N GLU A 251 -0.31 -15.55 -8.07
CA GLU A 251 -0.66 -16.92 -7.71
C GLU A 251 -0.39 -17.17 -6.23
N LEU A 252 -0.98 -18.24 -5.69
CA LEU A 252 -0.72 -18.64 -4.30
C LEU A 252 0.77 -18.88 -4.04
N SER A 253 1.51 -19.37 -5.03
CA SER A 253 2.96 -19.59 -4.95
C SER A 253 3.73 -18.29 -4.77
N ASP A 254 3.29 -17.19 -5.39
CA ASP A 254 3.91 -15.87 -5.22
C ASP A 254 3.63 -15.34 -3.80
N PHE A 255 2.39 -15.49 -3.33
CA PHE A 255 2.02 -15.11 -1.96
C PHE A 255 2.82 -15.90 -0.90
N MET A 256 3.07 -17.20 -1.13
CA MET A 256 3.84 -18.03 -0.19
C MET A 256 5.34 -17.64 -0.10
N LYS A 257 5.85 -16.87 -1.06
CA LYS A 257 7.20 -16.29 -1.01
C LYS A 257 7.25 -15.00 -0.17
N MET A 258 6.11 -14.34 0.03
CA MET A 258 6.03 -13.15 0.87
C MET A 258 6.26 -13.53 2.34
N ASN A 259 7.14 -12.82 3.00
CA ASN A 259 7.40 -12.98 4.43
C ASN A 259 6.55 -11.97 5.20
N LEU A 260 5.31 -12.34 5.52
CA LEU A 260 4.53 -11.55 6.47
C LEU A 260 5.19 -11.60 7.84
N TYR A 261 5.45 -10.47 8.46
CA TYR A 261 6.10 -10.40 9.76
C TYR A 261 5.18 -9.83 10.84
N THR A 262 5.47 -10.19 12.09
CA THR A 262 4.73 -9.76 13.30
C THR A 262 5.48 -8.72 14.09
#